data_069edc4bd8fb6c68991739d6bc41dfb4
#
_entry.id   069edc4bd8fb6c68991739d6bc41dfb4
#
_cell.length_a   1.000
_cell.length_b   1.000
_cell.length_c   1.000
_cell.angle_alpha   90.00
_cell.angle_beta   90.00
_cell.angle_gamma   90.00
#
_symmetry.space_group_name_H-M   'P 1'
#
loop_
_entity.id
_entity.type
_entity.pdbx_description
1 polymer ?
#
loop_
_entity_poly.entity_id
_entity_poly.type
_entity_poly.pdbx_seq_one_letter_code
_entity_poly.pdbx_strand_id
1 'polypeptide(L)'
;VPKQPKTKDSKNFKIIGKPIKRWETSSKINGAAVFGADINIPGMLYGTIKTSTILGSKIVEVDETEAKRINGYIASIPLKEMVIVVATSTWSAMQSAEKITIKTEGGNSDLNNESIRIRLQEDSKQTGIQAGNKLGDVDESFAASLKIVEHEYELSIQAHAAIEPLTATASVTKDQCEFWGPIQILDIPVLVNSNITS
;
A
#
# COMPACT_ATOMS: atom_id res chain seq x y z
N VAL A 1 -5.68 -28.79 6.45
CA VAL A 1 -4.35 -28.42 6.95
C VAL A 1 -4.12 -29.17 8.26
N PRO A 2 -2.98 -29.89 8.45
CA PRO A 2 -2.71 -30.60 9.69
C PRO A 2 -2.58 -29.61 10.86
N LYS A 3 -3.19 -29.93 12.00
CA LYS A 3 -3.18 -29.06 13.19
C LYS A 3 -1.77 -28.89 13.80
N GLN A 4 -0.93 -29.90 13.65
CA GLN A 4 0.46 -29.90 14.11
C GLN A 4 1.34 -30.60 13.07
N PRO A 5 1.87 -29.88 12.07
CA PRO A 5 2.75 -30.49 11.08
C PRO A 5 4.07 -30.89 11.73
N LYS A 6 4.51 -32.12 11.50
CA LYS A 6 5.80 -32.59 11.96
C LYS A 6 6.91 -31.85 11.20
N THR A 7 7.71 -31.07 11.89
CA THR A 7 8.84 -30.35 11.31
C THR A 7 10.00 -31.30 11.00
N LYS A 8 10.78 -30.96 9.98
CA LYS A 8 11.99 -31.70 9.63
C LYS A 8 13.10 -31.44 10.66
N ASP A 9 13.83 -32.46 11.03
CA ASP A 9 15.03 -32.30 11.88
C ASP A 9 16.06 -31.40 11.19
N SER A 10 16.73 -30.54 11.98
CA SER A 10 17.73 -29.61 11.48
C SER A 10 18.89 -30.26 10.74
N LYS A 11 19.26 -31.48 11.13
CA LYS A 11 20.27 -32.30 10.44
C LYS A 11 19.91 -32.61 8.99
N ASN A 12 18.64 -32.60 8.67
CA ASN A 12 18.09 -32.89 7.35
C ASN A 12 17.79 -31.63 6.52
N PHE A 13 18.17 -30.43 6.98
CA PHE A 13 17.99 -29.21 6.25
C PHE A 13 18.87 -29.17 5.00
N LYS A 14 18.20 -28.94 3.85
CA LYS A 14 18.87 -28.84 2.53
C LYS A 14 19.01 -27.40 2.04
N ILE A 15 18.18 -26.52 2.58
CA ILE A 15 18.05 -25.11 2.16
C ILE A 15 18.46 -24.18 3.29
N ILE A 16 17.86 -24.37 4.47
CA ILE A 16 18.14 -23.52 5.64
C ILE A 16 19.61 -23.64 6.01
N GLY A 17 20.27 -22.50 6.20
CA GLY A 17 21.69 -22.42 6.53
C GLY A 17 22.65 -22.73 5.37
N LYS A 18 22.16 -22.77 4.12
CA LYS A 18 22.99 -22.94 2.92
C LYS A 18 22.99 -21.68 2.06
N PRO A 19 24.12 -21.35 1.39
CA PRO A 19 24.23 -20.22 0.47
C PRO A 19 23.53 -20.52 -0.86
N ILE A 20 22.19 -20.52 -0.86
CA ILE A 20 21.40 -20.82 -2.05
C ILE A 20 21.01 -19.50 -2.75
N LYS A 21 21.19 -19.43 -4.05
CA LYS A 21 20.75 -18.29 -4.87
C LYS A 21 19.22 -18.23 -4.91
N ARG A 22 18.68 -17.01 -4.94
CA ARG A 22 17.24 -16.79 -5.12
C ARG A 22 16.83 -17.24 -6.53
N TRP A 23 15.62 -17.81 -6.64
CA TRP A 23 15.08 -18.32 -7.90
C TRP A 23 15.03 -17.26 -9.00
N GLU A 24 14.57 -16.07 -8.64
CA GLU A 24 14.35 -14.99 -9.56
C GLU A 24 15.60 -14.15 -9.87
N THR A 25 16.75 -14.46 -9.28
CA THR A 25 17.98 -13.68 -9.50
C THR A 25 18.35 -13.59 -10.98
N SER A 26 18.28 -14.72 -11.72
CA SER A 26 18.66 -14.75 -13.12
C SER A 26 17.80 -13.82 -13.98
N SER A 27 16.47 -13.85 -13.82
CA SER A 27 15.56 -13.00 -14.60
C SER A 27 15.72 -11.52 -14.26
N LYS A 28 16.03 -11.20 -13.00
CA LYS A 28 16.20 -9.80 -12.57
C LYS A 28 17.49 -9.15 -13.05
N ILE A 29 18.56 -9.94 -13.23
CA ILE A 29 19.86 -9.38 -13.65
C ILE A 29 20.04 -9.37 -15.18
N ASN A 30 19.20 -10.06 -15.94
CA ASN A 30 19.27 -10.10 -17.40
C ASN A 30 18.11 -9.37 -18.11
N GLY A 31 17.25 -8.66 -17.34
CA GLY A 31 16.14 -7.90 -17.87
C GLY A 31 14.92 -8.73 -18.29
N ALA A 32 14.88 -10.03 -17.99
CA ALA A 32 13.74 -10.89 -18.33
C ALA A 32 12.60 -10.86 -17.29
N ALA A 33 12.82 -10.26 -16.11
CA ALA A 33 11.78 -10.09 -15.11
C ALA A 33 10.71 -9.10 -15.60
N VAL A 34 9.45 -9.45 -15.41
CA VAL A 34 8.30 -8.60 -15.73
C VAL A 34 7.78 -8.00 -14.44
N PHE A 35 7.69 -6.69 -14.38
CA PHE A 35 7.18 -5.92 -13.24
C PHE A 35 5.79 -5.35 -13.55
N GLY A 36 5.10 -4.83 -12.54
CA GLY A 36 3.76 -4.27 -12.71
C GLY A 36 3.65 -3.20 -13.80
N ALA A 37 4.68 -2.35 -13.93
CA ALA A 37 4.72 -1.31 -14.95
C ALA A 37 4.99 -1.82 -16.40
N ASP A 38 5.45 -3.07 -16.54
CA ASP A 38 5.75 -3.67 -17.85
C ASP A 38 4.52 -4.32 -18.48
N ILE A 39 3.43 -4.43 -17.73
CA ILE A 39 2.19 -5.03 -18.23
C ILE A 39 1.61 -4.14 -19.34
N ASN A 40 1.42 -4.73 -20.52
CA ASN A 40 0.83 -4.07 -21.67
C ASN A 40 -0.20 -4.98 -22.34
N ILE A 41 -1.44 -4.55 -22.33
CA ILE A 41 -2.58 -5.27 -22.91
C ILE A 41 -3.14 -4.43 -24.05
N PRO A 42 -3.43 -5.01 -25.23
CA PRO A 42 -4.00 -4.26 -26.34
C PRO A 42 -5.27 -3.50 -25.94
N GLY A 43 -5.29 -2.21 -26.22
CA GLY A 43 -6.43 -1.34 -25.92
C GLY A 43 -6.53 -0.88 -24.46
N MET A 44 -5.52 -1.15 -23.61
CA MET A 44 -5.54 -0.66 -22.23
C MET A 44 -5.48 0.86 -22.14
N LEU A 45 -6.09 1.39 -21.10
CA LEU A 45 -6.03 2.78 -20.73
C LEU A 45 -5.13 2.95 -19.50
N TYR A 46 -4.67 4.16 -19.29
CA TYR A 46 -3.77 4.48 -18.19
C TYR A 46 -4.47 5.39 -17.21
N GLY A 47 -4.38 5.05 -15.94
CA GLY A 47 -4.97 5.80 -14.85
C GLY A 47 -3.92 6.38 -13.90
N THR A 48 -4.17 7.56 -13.38
CA THR A 48 -3.46 8.10 -12.22
C THR A 48 -4.47 8.61 -11.20
N ILE A 49 -4.02 8.79 -9.96
CA ILE A 49 -4.90 9.15 -8.85
C ILE A 49 -4.59 10.58 -8.42
N LYS A 50 -5.64 11.39 -8.26
CA LYS A 50 -5.59 12.69 -7.56
C LYS A 50 -6.33 12.59 -6.24
N THR A 51 -5.64 12.92 -5.14
CA THR A 51 -6.21 12.90 -3.78
C THR A 51 -6.23 14.30 -3.19
N SER A 52 -7.00 14.47 -2.13
CA SER A 52 -6.89 15.63 -1.25
C SER A 52 -5.59 15.57 -0.43
N THR A 53 -5.08 16.72 -0.05
CA THR A 53 -3.99 16.85 0.92
C THR A 53 -4.48 16.76 2.37
N ILE A 54 -5.80 16.80 2.60
CA ILE A 54 -6.41 16.70 3.93
C ILE A 54 -6.89 15.27 4.14
N LEU A 55 -6.26 14.56 5.07
CA LEU A 55 -6.57 13.16 5.38
C LEU A 55 -8.02 13.00 5.85
N GLY A 56 -8.75 12.05 5.26
CA GLY A 56 -10.15 11.74 5.58
C GLY A 56 -11.17 12.73 5.02
N SER A 57 -10.75 13.73 4.22
CA SER A 57 -11.68 14.59 3.51
C SER A 57 -12.36 13.85 2.36
N LYS A 58 -13.56 14.32 1.99
CA LYS A 58 -14.33 13.78 0.87
C LYS A 58 -14.32 14.78 -0.28
N ILE A 59 -14.21 14.26 -1.50
CA ILE A 59 -14.33 15.07 -2.71
C ILE A 59 -15.81 15.36 -2.96
N VAL A 60 -16.16 16.65 -3.09
CA VAL A 60 -17.53 17.10 -3.33
C VAL A 60 -17.70 17.73 -4.71
N GLU A 61 -16.60 18.17 -5.33
CA GLU A 61 -16.64 18.79 -6.66
C GLU A 61 -15.33 18.50 -7.39
N VAL A 62 -15.41 18.27 -8.70
CA VAL A 62 -14.27 18.05 -9.59
C VAL A 62 -14.43 18.96 -10.81
N ASP A 63 -13.47 19.86 -11.02
CA ASP A 63 -13.35 20.62 -12.24
C ASP A 63 -12.29 20.02 -13.15
N GLU A 64 -12.72 19.51 -14.27
CA GLU A 64 -11.90 18.86 -15.30
C GLU A 64 -11.72 19.71 -16.58
N THR A 65 -12.13 20.98 -16.53
CA THR A 65 -12.14 21.87 -17.71
C THR A 65 -10.78 21.96 -18.38
N GLU A 66 -9.73 22.18 -17.62
CA GLU A 66 -8.37 22.27 -18.15
C GLU A 66 -7.77 20.89 -18.48
N ALA A 67 -8.17 19.84 -17.74
CA ALA A 67 -7.72 18.47 -18.02
C ALA A 67 -8.20 17.96 -19.39
N LYS A 68 -9.42 18.35 -19.80
CA LYS A 68 -10.00 18.02 -21.11
C LYS A 68 -9.20 18.56 -22.31
N ARG A 69 -8.35 19.55 -22.10
CA ARG A 69 -7.48 20.13 -23.14
C ARG A 69 -6.19 19.32 -23.36
N ILE A 70 -5.89 18.39 -22.46
CA ILE A 70 -4.70 17.56 -22.58
C ILE A 70 -4.94 16.47 -23.61
N ASN A 71 -4.03 16.39 -24.57
CA ASN A 71 -4.11 15.34 -25.61
C ASN A 71 -4.04 13.96 -24.97
N GLY A 72 -5.01 13.11 -25.30
CA GLY A 72 -5.13 11.77 -24.75
C GLY A 72 -5.96 11.67 -23.47
N TYR A 73 -6.47 12.76 -22.91
CA TYR A 73 -7.43 12.67 -21.81
C TYR A 73 -8.71 11.94 -22.25
N ILE A 74 -9.24 11.09 -21.36
CA ILE A 74 -10.48 10.33 -21.62
C ILE A 74 -11.56 10.66 -20.60
N ALA A 75 -11.27 10.53 -19.30
CA ALA A 75 -12.28 10.72 -18.26
C ALA A 75 -11.65 11.00 -16.90
N SER A 76 -12.46 11.59 -16.02
CA SER A 76 -12.22 11.67 -14.58
C SER A 76 -13.32 10.92 -13.85
N ILE A 77 -12.94 9.98 -12.98
CA ILE A 77 -13.87 9.15 -12.21
C ILE A 77 -13.75 9.56 -10.75
N PRO A 78 -14.68 10.36 -10.23
CA PRO A 78 -14.66 10.76 -8.83
C PRO A 78 -15.07 9.58 -7.94
N LEU A 79 -14.26 9.34 -6.91
CA LEU A 79 -14.55 8.47 -5.80
C LEU A 79 -14.65 9.33 -4.53
N LYS A 80 -14.99 8.69 -3.42
CA LYS A 80 -15.20 9.40 -2.15
C LYS A 80 -14.00 10.25 -1.71
N GLU A 81 -12.79 9.73 -1.83
CA GLU A 81 -11.56 10.35 -1.31
C GLU A 81 -10.49 10.62 -2.39
N MET A 82 -10.79 10.25 -3.64
CA MET A 82 -9.86 10.39 -4.77
C MET A 82 -10.59 10.56 -6.09
N VAL A 83 -9.86 11.05 -7.09
CA VAL A 83 -10.29 11.04 -8.49
C VAL A 83 -9.33 10.19 -9.28
N ILE A 84 -9.84 9.21 -10.03
CA ILE A 84 -9.05 8.45 -11.00
C ILE A 84 -9.12 9.21 -12.32
N VAL A 85 -7.98 9.60 -12.85
CA VAL A 85 -7.86 10.32 -14.13
C VAL A 85 -7.35 9.37 -15.18
N VAL A 86 -8.15 9.16 -16.23
CA VAL A 86 -7.92 8.15 -17.26
C VAL A 86 -7.50 8.82 -18.57
N ALA A 87 -6.48 8.27 -19.23
CA ALA A 87 -5.95 8.77 -20.48
C ALA A 87 -5.38 7.62 -21.36
N THR A 88 -4.99 7.95 -22.59
CA THR A 88 -4.38 6.99 -23.54
C THR A 88 -2.92 6.66 -23.26
N SER A 89 -2.28 7.38 -22.36
CA SER A 89 -0.89 7.12 -21.90
C SER A 89 -0.71 7.55 -20.45
N THR A 90 0.26 6.96 -19.76
CA THR A 90 0.64 7.36 -18.40
C THR A 90 0.97 8.86 -18.33
N TRP A 91 1.72 9.37 -19.29
CA TRP A 91 2.08 10.80 -19.34
C TRP A 91 0.85 11.69 -19.45
N SER A 92 -0.07 11.39 -20.38
CA SER A 92 -1.32 12.15 -20.51
C SER A 92 -2.19 12.08 -19.25
N ALA A 93 -2.25 10.91 -18.59
CA ALA A 93 -2.98 10.78 -17.32
C ALA A 93 -2.40 11.68 -16.23
N MET A 94 -1.07 11.68 -16.05
CA MET A 94 -0.38 12.52 -15.08
C MET A 94 -0.57 14.02 -15.37
N GLN A 95 -0.37 14.45 -16.63
CA GLN A 95 -0.58 15.85 -17.02
C GLN A 95 -2.03 16.30 -16.81
N SER A 96 -3.00 15.43 -17.10
CA SER A 96 -4.42 15.71 -16.87
C SER A 96 -4.74 15.82 -15.38
N ALA A 97 -4.17 14.94 -14.54
CA ALA A 97 -4.37 14.97 -13.09
C ALA A 97 -3.83 16.27 -12.44
N GLU A 98 -2.74 16.82 -12.96
CA GLU A 98 -2.24 18.13 -12.52
C GLU A 98 -3.23 19.26 -12.80
N LYS A 99 -3.98 19.18 -13.91
CA LYS A 99 -4.94 20.19 -14.33
C LYS A 99 -6.32 20.06 -13.69
N ILE A 100 -6.62 18.94 -13.04
CA ILE A 100 -7.86 18.77 -12.30
C ILE A 100 -7.81 19.58 -11.01
N THR A 101 -8.87 20.34 -10.77
CA THR A 101 -9.12 20.97 -9.48
C THR A 101 -10.20 20.20 -8.72
N ILE A 102 -9.96 19.93 -7.46
CA ILE A 102 -10.90 19.25 -6.57
C ILE A 102 -11.29 20.17 -5.41
N LYS A 103 -12.56 20.12 -5.04
CA LYS A 103 -13.06 20.73 -3.80
C LYS A 103 -13.37 19.62 -2.81
N THR A 104 -12.93 19.79 -1.59
CA THR A 104 -13.09 18.78 -0.55
C THR A 104 -13.76 19.34 0.70
N GLU A 105 -14.44 18.48 1.43
CA GLU A 105 -15.08 18.81 2.69
C GLU A 105 -14.71 17.80 3.78
N GLY A 106 -14.69 18.28 5.05
CA GLY A 106 -14.32 17.46 6.20
C GLY A 106 -12.84 17.10 6.23
N GLY A 107 -12.54 15.99 6.89
CA GLY A 107 -11.18 15.56 7.14
C GLY A 107 -10.56 16.22 8.37
N ASN A 108 -9.29 15.89 8.64
CA ASN A 108 -8.54 16.42 9.77
C ASN A 108 -7.48 17.42 9.29
N SER A 109 -7.86 18.70 9.22
CA SER A 109 -6.96 19.80 8.84
C SER A 109 -5.88 20.09 9.89
N ASP A 110 -6.10 19.67 11.14
CA ASP A 110 -5.18 19.93 12.26
C ASP A 110 -4.13 18.84 12.41
N LEU A 111 -4.23 17.79 11.60
CA LEU A 111 -3.27 16.71 11.60
C LEU A 111 -1.93 17.19 11.01
N ASN A 112 -0.92 17.28 11.85
CA ASN A 112 0.45 17.63 11.49
C ASN A 112 1.44 16.83 12.33
N ASN A 113 2.73 16.93 12.03
CA ASN A 113 3.76 16.16 12.72
C ASN A 113 3.75 16.39 14.24
N GLU A 114 3.49 17.62 14.70
CA GLU A 114 3.46 17.93 16.11
C GLU A 114 2.23 17.32 16.80
N SER A 115 1.04 17.43 16.21
CA SER A 115 -0.16 16.81 16.77
C SER A 115 -0.06 15.28 16.84
N ILE A 116 0.59 14.65 15.84
CA ILE A 116 0.87 13.21 15.85
C ILE A 116 1.86 12.87 16.96
N ARG A 117 2.95 13.62 17.09
CA ARG A 117 3.96 13.42 18.15
C ARG A 117 3.34 13.49 19.54
N ILE A 118 2.57 14.54 19.81
CA ILE A 118 1.89 14.71 21.09
C ILE A 118 0.96 13.54 21.37
N ARG A 119 0.17 13.13 20.39
CA ARG A 119 -0.74 12.00 20.50
C ARG A 119 -0.02 10.70 20.82
N LEU A 120 1.08 10.39 20.14
CA LEU A 120 1.89 9.19 20.38
C LEU A 120 2.49 9.20 21.79
N GLN A 121 2.96 10.36 22.27
CA GLN A 121 3.47 10.51 23.63
C GLN A 121 2.38 10.33 24.70
N GLU A 122 1.17 10.79 24.46
CA GLU A 122 0.02 10.57 25.34
C GLU A 122 -0.41 9.10 25.36
N ASP A 123 -0.53 8.49 24.19
CA ASP A 123 -0.94 7.09 24.02
C ASP A 123 0.11 6.12 24.63
N SER A 124 1.41 6.45 24.56
CA SER A 124 2.48 5.63 25.15
C SER A 124 2.40 5.49 26.68
N LYS A 125 1.71 6.41 27.36
CA LYS A 125 1.49 6.39 28.81
C LYS A 125 0.28 5.55 29.22
N GLN A 126 -0.50 5.08 28.23
CA GLN A 126 -1.69 4.28 28.49
C GLN A 126 -1.35 2.79 28.51
N THR A 127 -2.21 2.00 29.14
CA THR A 127 -2.09 0.55 29.09
C THR A 127 -2.29 0.06 27.66
N GLY A 128 -1.30 -0.65 27.11
CA GLY A 128 -1.35 -1.19 25.78
C GLY A 128 -2.38 -2.32 25.61
N ILE A 129 -2.80 -2.56 24.39
CA ILE A 129 -3.67 -3.69 24.01
C ILE A 129 -2.78 -4.85 23.58
N GLN A 130 -3.07 -6.04 24.07
CA GLN A 130 -2.35 -7.23 23.64
C GLN A 130 -2.63 -7.54 22.15
N ALA A 131 -1.65 -7.33 21.29
CA ALA A 131 -1.77 -7.53 19.84
C ALA A 131 -1.24 -8.88 19.35
N GLY A 132 -0.61 -9.68 20.21
CA GLY A 132 0.01 -10.96 19.84
C GLY A 132 0.03 -11.95 20.99
N ASN A 133 0.88 -12.99 20.87
CA ASN A 133 1.06 -13.98 21.94
C ASN A 133 1.77 -13.37 23.14
N LYS A 134 1.22 -13.56 24.33
CA LYS A 134 1.89 -13.21 25.59
C LYS A 134 2.90 -14.32 25.92
N LEU A 135 4.18 -13.96 26.04
CA LEU A 135 5.25 -14.85 26.50
C LEU A 135 5.89 -14.23 27.74
N GLY A 136 5.82 -14.93 28.86
CA GLY A 136 6.31 -14.45 30.15
C GLY A 136 5.43 -13.38 30.80
N ASP A 137 5.97 -12.72 31.82
CA ASP A 137 5.36 -11.59 32.52
C ASP A 137 6.35 -10.42 32.58
N VAL A 138 6.01 -9.35 31.88
CA VAL A 138 6.87 -8.16 31.75
C VAL A 138 6.94 -7.38 33.06
N ASP A 139 5.80 -7.24 33.74
CA ASP A 139 5.72 -6.47 35.00
C ASP A 139 6.50 -7.17 36.11
N GLU A 140 6.38 -8.49 36.23
CA GLU A 140 7.17 -9.28 37.17
C GLU A 140 8.66 -9.19 36.86
N SER A 141 9.04 -9.22 35.56
CA SER A 141 10.43 -9.12 35.13
C SER A 141 11.03 -7.75 35.48
N PHE A 142 10.29 -6.65 35.28
CA PHE A 142 10.72 -5.31 35.70
C PHE A 142 10.86 -5.22 37.21
N ALA A 143 9.89 -5.74 37.97
CA ALA A 143 9.93 -5.70 39.45
C ALA A 143 11.12 -6.49 40.02
N ALA A 144 11.51 -7.58 39.38
CA ALA A 144 12.64 -8.42 39.81
C ALA A 144 14.01 -7.94 39.29
N SER A 145 14.06 -6.91 38.46
CA SER A 145 15.30 -6.43 37.82
C SER A 145 16.18 -5.65 38.80
N LEU A 146 17.49 -5.98 38.81
CA LEU A 146 18.49 -5.24 39.60
C LEU A 146 18.76 -3.84 39.05
N LYS A 147 18.55 -3.63 37.76
CA LYS A 147 18.77 -2.35 37.08
C LYS A 147 17.82 -2.24 35.89
N ILE A 148 17.16 -1.09 35.80
CA ILE A 148 16.34 -0.71 34.66
C ILE A 148 17.07 0.41 33.89
N VAL A 149 17.11 0.31 32.56
CA VAL A 149 17.58 1.36 31.66
C VAL A 149 16.41 1.76 30.78
N GLU A 150 16.08 3.05 30.78
CA GLU A 150 14.95 3.60 30.05
C GLU A 150 15.44 4.72 29.12
N HIS A 151 15.00 4.66 27.86
CA HIS A 151 15.24 5.69 26.86
C HIS A 151 14.04 5.82 25.94
N GLU A 152 13.75 7.04 25.54
CA GLU A 152 12.74 7.36 24.53
C GLU A 152 13.44 7.62 23.19
N TYR A 153 12.92 7.00 22.11
CA TYR A 153 13.38 7.18 20.75
C TYR A 153 12.22 7.67 19.89
N GLU A 154 12.44 8.78 19.19
CA GLU A 154 11.44 9.34 18.28
C GLU A 154 11.88 9.17 16.83
N LEU A 155 11.00 8.62 16.01
CA LEU A 155 11.17 8.46 14.56
C LEU A 155 10.01 9.16 13.86
N SER A 156 10.34 10.00 12.88
CA SER A 156 9.33 10.64 12.04
C SER A 156 8.61 9.61 11.15
N ILE A 157 7.35 9.89 10.81
CA ILE A 157 6.62 9.12 9.82
C ILE A 157 7.31 9.27 8.47
N GLN A 158 7.61 8.14 7.83
CA GLN A 158 8.28 8.08 6.54
C GLN A 158 7.40 7.33 5.52
N ALA A 159 7.45 7.79 4.27
CA ALA A 159 6.86 7.04 3.16
C ALA A 159 7.66 5.74 2.94
N HIS A 160 6.98 4.65 2.59
CA HIS A 160 7.64 3.38 2.27
C HIS A 160 8.59 3.49 1.08
N ALA A 161 8.32 4.40 0.13
CA ALA A 161 9.15 4.73 -1.03
C ALA A 161 9.74 3.48 -1.71
N ALA A 162 8.87 2.52 -2.05
CA ALA A 162 9.27 1.30 -2.73
C ALA A 162 10.01 1.64 -4.05
N ILE A 163 11.08 0.90 -4.35
CA ILE A 163 11.88 1.10 -5.57
C ILE A 163 11.02 0.79 -6.81
N GLU A 164 10.22 -0.28 -6.76
CA GLU A 164 9.22 -0.55 -7.79
C GLU A 164 8.04 0.40 -7.62
N PRO A 165 7.67 1.19 -8.65
CA PRO A 165 6.47 2.02 -8.59
C PRO A 165 5.23 1.16 -8.34
N LEU A 166 4.37 1.60 -7.42
CA LEU A 166 3.12 0.91 -7.15
C LEU A 166 2.17 1.10 -8.33
N THR A 167 2.00 0.03 -9.10
CA THR A 167 1.13 -0.03 -10.26
C THR A 167 0.18 -1.21 -10.15
N ALA A 168 -0.98 -1.10 -10.79
CA ALA A 168 -1.92 -2.18 -10.90
C ALA A 168 -2.58 -2.12 -12.28
N THR A 169 -2.70 -3.27 -12.93
CA THR A 169 -3.44 -3.43 -14.18
C THR A 169 -4.59 -4.40 -13.95
N ALA A 170 -5.77 -4.06 -14.43
CA ALA A 170 -6.94 -4.93 -14.37
C ALA A 170 -7.57 -5.07 -15.76
N SER A 171 -7.99 -6.27 -16.08
CA SER A 171 -8.80 -6.59 -17.25
C SER A 171 -10.10 -7.22 -16.79
N VAL A 172 -11.22 -6.53 -17.02
CA VAL A 172 -12.53 -6.95 -16.55
C VAL A 172 -13.41 -7.28 -17.75
N THR A 173 -13.94 -8.48 -17.78
CA THR A 173 -14.96 -8.94 -18.71
C THR A 173 -16.23 -9.30 -17.94
N LYS A 174 -17.28 -9.72 -18.62
CA LYS A 174 -18.53 -10.16 -17.99
C LYS A 174 -18.33 -11.34 -17.01
N ASP A 175 -17.41 -12.23 -17.34
CA ASP A 175 -17.25 -13.51 -16.64
C ASP A 175 -15.94 -13.65 -15.89
N GLN A 176 -15.01 -12.67 -16.03
CA GLN A 176 -13.66 -12.77 -15.52
C GLN A 176 -13.08 -11.40 -15.17
N CYS A 177 -12.33 -11.36 -14.09
CA CYS A 177 -11.45 -10.24 -13.74
C CYS A 177 -10.02 -10.75 -13.58
N GLU A 178 -9.11 -10.26 -14.41
CA GLU A 178 -7.67 -10.52 -14.28
C GLU A 178 -6.99 -9.29 -13.70
N PHE A 179 -6.07 -9.51 -12.78
CA PHE A 179 -5.36 -8.44 -12.10
C PHE A 179 -3.87 -8.72 -12.05
N TRP A 180 -3.06 -7.73 -12.41
CA TRP A 180 -1.59 -7.75 -12.34
C TRP A 180 -1.10 -6.62 -11.44
N GLY A 181 -0.23 -6.95 -10.49
CA GLY A 181 0.35 -5.96 -9.59
C GLY A 181 1.29 -6.57 -8.55
N PRO A 182 2.12 -5.75 -7.89
CA PRO A 182 3.00 -6.18 -6.80
C PRO A 182 2.19 -6.40 -5.51
N ILE A 183 1.72 -7.61 -5.30
CA ILE A 183 0.79 -7.95 -4.21
C ILE A 183 1.50 -8.82 -3.18
N GLN A 184 1.49 -8.41 -1.91
CA GLN A 184 2.01 -9.22 -0.79
C GLN A 184 0.97 -10.17 -0.21
N ILE A 185 -0.31 -9.78 -0.20
CA ILE A 185 -1.42 -10.54 0.38
C ILE A 185 -2.42 -10.85 -0.72
N LEU A 186 -2.41 -12.07 -1.23
CA LEU A 186 -3.21 -12.49 -2.38
C LEU A 186 -4.73 -12.52 -2.11
N ASP A 187 -5.14 -12.68 -0.86
CA ASP A 187 -6.56 -12.77 -0.50
C ASP A 187 -7.30 -11.42 -0.64
N ILE A 188 -6.61 -10.29 -0.48
CA ILE A 188 -7.23 -8.96 -0.57
C ILE A 188 -7.79 -8.65 -1.97
N PRO A 189 -7.07 -8.86 -3.08
CA PRO A 189 -7.63 -8.64 -4.41
C PRO A 189 -8.86 -9.49 -4.70
N VAL A 190 -8.91 -10.73 -4.21
CA VAL A 190 -10.07 -11.61 -4.39
C VAL A 190 -11.30 -11.04 -3.70
N LEU A 191 -11.17 -10.54 -2.47
CA LEU A 191 -12.25 -9.93 -1.70
C LEU A 191 -12.77 -8.64 -2.36
N VAL A 192 -11.87 -7.80 -2.89
CA VAL A 192 -12.24 -6.56 -3.59
C VAL A 192 -12.99 -6.87 -4.89
N ASN A 193 -12.50 -7.82 -5.68
CA ASN A 193 -13.14 -8.20 -6.93
C ASN A 193 -14.54 -8.79 -6.75
N SER A 194 -14.79 -9.57 -5.70
CA SER A 194 -16.12 -10.13 -5.41
C SER A 194 -17.16 -9.04 -5.12
N ASN A 195 -16.74 -7.87 -4.63
CA ASN A 195 -17.63 -6.74 -4.37
C ASN A 195 -17.89 -5.85 -5.61
N ILE A 196 -17.09 -5.99 -6.67
CA ILE A 196 -17.23 -5.18 -7.90
C ILE A 196 -18.11 -5.93 -8.92
N THR A 197 -18.09 -7.25 -8.90
CA THR A 197 -18.82 -8.11 -9.86
C THR A 197 -20.19 -8.57 -9.35
N SER A 198 -20.60 -8.20 -8.17
CA SER A 198 -21.92 -8.42 -7.57
C SER A 198 -22.79 -7.18 -7.69
#